data_6638a6e93489ba653f21cc441c86432b
#
_entry.id   6638a6e93489ba653f21cc441c86432b
#
_cell.length_a   1.000
_cell.length_b   1.000
_cell.length_c   1.000
_cell.angle_alpha   90.00
_cell.angle_beta   90.00
_cell.angle_gamma   90.00
#
_symmetry.space_group_name_H-M   'P 1'
#
loop_
_entity.id
_entity.type
_entity.pdbx_description
1 polymer ?
#
loop_
_entity_poly.entity_id
_entity_poly.type
_entity_poly.pdbx_seq_one_letter_code
_entity_poly.pdbx_strand_id
1 'polypeptide(L)'
;MTDVDLDAEQYEKNREAGEILAQVRNEAADRVEVGASHLEVAEWAEERIRELGGEPAFPVNISIDEEAAHATPGVDDSTTFGEDMVNLDIGVHVDGWLADTAVTVDLSGNPELAEASEAALEAALDTVEAGVETGEIGAVIEETIDGYGFNPVVNLTGHGLGHWQQHTPPNIPNRAVDQGIELEAGDVVAIEPFATDGG
;
A
#
# COMPACT_ATOMS: atom_id res chain seq x y z
N MET A 1 28.94 3.08 12.76
CA MET A 1 27.51 3.37 12.86
C MET A 1 27.42 4.85 13.11
N THR A 2 27.10 5.62 12.10
CA THR A 2 26.76 7.04 12.27
C THR A 2 25.38 7.07 12.91
N ASP A 3 25.25 7.68 14.10
CA ASP A 3 23.93 8.03 14.63
C ASP A 3 23.26 8.93 13.57
N VAL A 4 22.34 8.37 12.82
CA VAL A 4 21.45 9.17 11.97
C VAL A 4 20.52 9.87 12.95
N ASP A 5 20.62 11.18 13.02
CA ASP A 5 19.73 12.02 13.81
C ASP A 5 18.38 12.10 13.06
N LEU A 6 17.63 10.98 13.11
CA LEU A 6 16.25 10.98 12.63
C LEU A 6 15.50 12.05 13.40
N ASP A 7 14.79 12.92 12.71
CA ASP A 7 13.87 13.83 13.38
C ASP A 7 12.91 13.01 14.25
N ALA A 8 13.09 13.08 15.56
CA ALA A 8 12.36 12.25 16.51
C ALA A 8 10.85 12.49 16.41
N GLU A 9 10.42 13.73 16.07
CA GLU A 9 9.02 14.08 15.87
C GLU A 9 8.46 13.39 14.61
N GLN A 10 9.18 13.44 13.50
CA GLN A 10 8.80 12.74 12.26
C GLN A 10 8.62 11.24 12.51
N TYR A 11 9.61 10.60 13.09
CA TYR A 11 9.58 9.16 13.37
C TYR A 11 8.37 8.77 14.23
N GLU A 12 8.13 9.48 15.34
CA GLU A 12 7.01 9.19 16.22
C GLU A 12 5.66 9.41 15.52
N LYS A 13 5.53 10.45 14.68
CA LYS A 13 4.29 10.73 13.95
C LYS A 13 4.01 9.74 12.82
N ASN A 14 5.04 9.36 12.04
CA ASN A 14 4.87 8.29 11.04
C ASN A 14 4.50 6.96 11.72
N ARG A 15 5.11 6.63 12.86
CA ARG A 15 4.80 5.42 13.62
C ARG A 15 3.36 5.44 14.16
N GLU A 16 2.92 6.57 14.73
CA GLU A 16 1.54 6.76 15.20
C GLU A 16 0.54 6.61 14.03
N ALA A 17 0.80 7.24 12.88
CA ALA A 17 -0.01 7.07 11.68
C ALA A 17 -0.05 5.61 11.21
N GLY A 18 1.09 4.91 11.21
CA GLY A 18 1.19 3.50 10.85
C GLY A 18 0.43 2.56 11.80
N GLU A 19 0.45 2.83 13.11
CA GLU A 19 -0.30 2.04 14.10
C GLU A 19 -1.82 2.19 13.89
N ILE A 20 -2.31 3.41 13.69
CA ILE A 20 -3.70 3.69 13.35
C ILE A 20 -4.07 2.97 12.06
N LEU A 21 -3.25 3.15 11.02
CA LEU A 21 -3.48 2.59 9.71
C LEU A 21 -3.55 1.05 9.73
N ALA A 22 -2.62 0.39 10.40
CA ALA A 22 -2.60 -1.08 10.51
C ALA A 22 -3.87 -1.61 11.18
N GLN A 23 -4.37 -0.93 12.21
CA GLN A 23 -5.62 -1.29 12.87
C GLN A 23 -6.81 -1.10 11.93
N VAL A 24 -6.94 0.07 11.29
CA VAL A 24 -8.06 0.40 10.40
C VAL A 24 -8.09 -0.52 9.19
N ARG A 25 -6.93 -0.80 8.57
CA ARG A 25 -6.81 -1.73 7.43
C ARG A 25 -7.39 -3.10 7.78
N ASN A 26 -6.99 -3.66 8.90
CA ASN A 26 -7.45 -5.00 9.31
C ASN A 26 -8.96 -4.99 9.62
N GLU A 27 -9.44 -4.00 10.37
CA GLU A 27 -10.85 -3.85 10.71
C GLU A 27 -11.72 -3.56 9.46
N ALA A 28 -11.20 -2.86 8.45
CA ALA A 28 -11.87 -2.59 7.17
C ALA A 28 -11.89 -3.83 6.27
N ALA A 29 -10.79 -4.56 6.18
CA ALA A 29 -10.72 -5.81 5.43
C ALA A 29 -11.77 -6.85 5.91
N ASP A 30 -12.00 -6.92 7.23
CA ASP A 30 -13.04 -7.78 7.83
C ASP A 30 -14.49 -7.39 7.41
N ARG A 31 -14.68 -6.22 6.82
CA ARG A 31 -15.99 -5.73 6.32
C ARG A 31 -16.18 -5.93 4.82
N VAL A 32 -15.13 -6.31 4.11
CA VAL A 32 -15.19 -6.64 2.69
C VAL A 32 -15.76 -8.04 2.56
N GLU A 33 -17.06 -8.11 2.30
CA GLU A 33 -17.80 -9.36 2.09
C GLU A 33 -18.82 -9.22 0.98
N VAL A 34 -19.17 -10.31 0.34
CA VAL A 34 -20.16 -10.31 -0.77
C VAL A 34 -21.46 -9.66 -0.32
N GLY A 35 -21.89 -8.63 -1.03
CA GLY A 35 -23.10 -7.86 -0.76
C GLY A 35 -22.91 -6.64 0.15
N ALA A 36 -21.75 -6.44 0.78
CA ALA A 36 -21.45 -5.21 1.51
C ALA A 36 -21.24 -4.02 0.53
N SER A 37 -21.58 -2.82 0.97
CA SER A 37 -21.45 -1.60 0.15
C SER A 37 -20.02 -1.09 0.12
N HIS A 38 -19.51 -0.75 -1.07
CA HIS A 38 -18.21 -0.09 -1.22
C HIS A 38 -18.16 1.22 -0.43
N LEU A 39 -19.19 2.07 -0.60
CA LEU A 39 -19.26 3.36 0.08
C LEU A 39 -19.30 3.22 1.61
N GLU A 40 -20.10 2.29 2.15
CA GLU A 40 -20.18 2.09 3.60
C GLU A 40 -18.86 1.60 4.20
N VAL A 41 -18.09 0.76 3.48
CA VAL A 41 -16.76 0.33 3.92
C VAL A 41 -15.78 1.50 3.91
N ALA A 42 -15.78 2.30 2.84
CA ALA A 42 -14.89 3.47 2.72
C ALA A 42 -15.20 4.53 3.81
N GLU A 43 -16.46 4.92 3.97
CA GLU A 43 -16.90 5.88 4.98
C GLU A 43 -16.59 5.39 6.41
N TRP A 44 -16.81 4.10 6.67
CA TRP A 44 -16.46 3.50 7.94
C TRP A 44 -14.97 3.58 8.24
N ALA A 45 -14.12 3.26 7.26
CA ALA A 45 -12.67 3.32 7.43
C ALA A 45 -12.19 4.75 7.72
N GLU A 46 -12.69 5.74 7.00
CA GLU A 46 -12.36 7.15 7.25
C GLU A 46 -12.83 7.65 8.61
N GLU A 47 -14.03 7.29 9.06
CA GLU A 47 -14.49 7.65 10.39
C GLU A 47 -13.65 6.97 11.47
N ARG A 48 -13.28 5.70 11.26
CA ARG A 48 -12.45 4.95 12.19
C ARG A 48 -11.05 5.55 12.33
N ILE A 49 -10.45 6.06 11.25
CA ILE A 49 -9.20 6.82 11.30
C ILE A 49 -9.34 8.02 12.24
N ARG A 50 -10.42 8.80 12.10
CA ARG A 50 -10.67 9.99 12.92
C ARG A 50 -10.92 9.65 14.39
N GLU A 51 -11.65 8.56 14.66
CA GLU A 51 -11.88 8.07 16.04
C GLU A 51 -10.56 7.70 16.74
N LEU A 52 -9.57 7.20 16.00
CA LEU A 52 -8.27 6.81 16.53
C LEU A 52 -7.28 7.99 16.64
N GLY A 53 -7.66 9.19 16.16
CA GLY A 53 -6.86 10.40 16.30
C GLY A 53 -6.00 10.74 15.08
N GLY A 54 -6.11 9.99 13.98
CA GLY A 54 -5.55 10.33 12.68
C GLY A 54 -6.54 11.08 11.80
N GLU A 55 -6.09 11.44 10.59
CA GLU A 55 -6.94 11.94 9.52
C GLU A 55 -6.64 11.15 8.24
N PRO A 56 -7.62 10.91 7.35
CA PRO A 56 -7.37 10.30 6.05
C PRO A 56 -6.35 11.12 5.25
N ALA A 57 -5.32 10.48 4.73
CA ALA A 57 -4.33 11.13 3.86
C ALA A 57 -4.88 11.36 2.45
N PHE A 58 -5.73 10.45 2.01
CA PHE A 58 -6.50 10.51 0.76
C PHE A 58 -7.83 9.76 0.96
N PRO A 59 -8.85 9.94 0.09
CA PRO A 59 -10.07 9.17 0.14
C PRO A 59 -9.77 7.67 0.02
N VAL A 60 -10.42 6.84 0.83
CA VAL A 60 -10.23 5.38 0.77
C VAL A 60 -10.54 4.87 -0.64
N ASN A 61 -9.59 4.16 -1.24
CA ASN A 61 -9.74 3.54 -2.55
C ASN A 61 -10.18 2.08 -2.41
N ILE A 62 -11.11 1.68 -3.27
CA ILE A 62 -11.61 0.31 -3.41
C ILE A 62 -11.56 -0.04 -4.88
N SER A 63 -10.57 -0.80 -5.28
CA SER A 63 -10.35 -1.21 -6.67
C SER A 63 -10.71 -2.68 -6.84
N ILE A 64 -11.38 -3.02 -7.94
CA ILE A 64 -11.99 -4.34 -8.17
C ILE A 64 -11.39 -4.97 -9.42
N ASP A 65 -10.91 -6.20 -9.30
CA ASP A 65 -10.42 -7.04 -10.40
C ASP A 65 -9.35 -6.32 -11.25
N GLU A 66 -9.68 -5.95 -12.51
CA GLU A 66 -8.77 -5.26 -13.42
C GLU A 66 -8.52 -3.78 -13.09
N GLU A 67 -9.26 -3.19 -12.17
CA GLU A 67 -8.95 -1.87 -11.63
C GLU A 67 -7.85 -2.00 -10.59
N ALA A 68 -6.60 -1.80 -10.97
CA ALA A 68 -5.47 -2.06 -10.09
C ALA A 68 -5.37 -1.08 -8.92
N ALA A 69 -5.75 0.20 -9.09
CA ALA A 69 -5.61 1.24 -8.07
C ALA A 69 -6.51 2.47 -8.33
N HIS A 70 -6.67 3.31 -7.30
CA HIS A 70 -7.28 4.65 -7.35
C HIS A 70 -8.78 4.71 -7.66
N ALA A 71 -9.52 3.62 -7.57
CA ALA A 71 -10.96 3.65 -7.65
C ALA A 71 -11.54 4.05 -6.28
N THR A 72 -12.31 5.15 -6.24
CA THR A 72 -12.91 5.69 -5.02
C THR A 72 -14.43 5.69 -5.15
N PRO A 73 -15.18 5.12 -4.20
CA PRO A 73 -16.65 5.19 -4.22
C PRO A 73 -17.15 6.63 -4.22
N GLY A 74 -18.09 6.94 -5.09
CA GLY A 74 -18.74 8.25 -5.13
C GLY A 74 -19.76 8.44 -4.01
N VAL A 75 -20.17 9.69 -3.75
CA VAL A 75 -21.09 10.07 -2.64
C VAL A 75 -22.45 9.33 -2.70
N ASP A 76 -22.91 8.95 -3.89
CA ASP A 76 -24.16 8.22 -4.09
C ASP A 76 -23.91 6.82 -4.66
N ASP A 77 -22.73 6.26 -4.43
CA ASP A 77 -22.39 4.93 -4.93
C ASP A 77 -23.23 3.87 -4.23
N SER A 78 -23.90 3.05 -5.04
CA SER A 78 -24.71 1.93 -4.56
C SER A 78 -24.11 0.57 -4.91
N THR A 79 -22.85 0.55 -5.34
CA THR A 79 -22.15 -0.68 -5.72
C THR A 79 -21.90 -1.53 -4.47
N THR A 80 -22.03 -2.84 -4.63
CA THR A 80 -21.73 -3.81 -3.58
C THR A 80 -20.74 -4.83 -4.10
N PHE A 81 -19.93 -5.40 -3.20
CA PHE A 81 -18.98 -6.45 -3.55
C PHE A 81 -19.70 -7.69 -4.07
N GLY A 82 -19.16 -8.25 -5.14
CA GLY A 82 -19.51 -9.58 -5.65
C GLY A 82 -18.50 -10.64 -5.23
N GLU A 83 -18.29 -11.62 -6.10
CA GLU A 83 -17.20 -12.60 -5.99
C GLU A 83 -15.94 -12.00 -6.66
N ASP A 84 -15.46 -10.90 -6.13
CA ASP A 84 -14.42 -10.04 -6.72
C ASP A 84 -13.07 -10.20 -5.99
N MET A 85 -11.99 -9.81 -6.63
CA MET A 85 -10.72 -9.52 -5.97
C MET A 85 -10.70 -8.04 -5.61
N VAL A 86 -10.66 -7.72 -4.33
CA VAL A 86 -10.82 -6.36 -3.82
C VAL A 86 -9.50 -5.83 -3.29
N ASN A 87 -8.97 -4.78 -3.89
CA ASN A 87 -7.86 -4.02 -3.33
C ASN A 87 -8.42 -2.84 -2.52
N LEU A 88 -8.14 -2.84 -1.23
CA LEU A 88 -8.50 -1.79 -0.31
C LEU A 88 -7.24 -1.01 0.06
N ASP A 89 -7.18 0.27 -0.34
CA ASP A 89 -6.03 1.14 -0.18
C ASP A 89 -6.39 2.34 0.69
N ILE A 90 -5.63 2.52 1.78
CA ILE A 90 -5.91 3.45 2.86
C ILE A 90 -4.65 4.23 3.24
N GLY A 91 -4.79 5.54 3.34
CA GLY A 91 -3.76 6.42 3.87
C GLY A 91 -4.20 7.14 5.14
N VAL A 92 -3.28 7.26 6.08
CA VAL A 92 -3.48 8.01 7.33
C VAL A 92 -2.38 9.03 7.50
N HIS A 93 -2.70 10.18 8.06
CA HIS A 93 -1.67 11.09 8.57
C HIS A 93 -1.95 11.54 10.00
N VAL A 94 -0.87 11.84 10.72
CA VAL A 94 -0.88 12.54 12.01
C VAL A 94 -0.03 13.80 11.84
N ASP A 95 -0.68 14.95 11.95
CA ASP A 95 -0.05 16.28 11.72
C ASP A 95 0.71 16.37 10.38
N GLY A 96 0.23 15.70 9.33
CA GLY A 96 0.82 15.71 8.00
C GLY A 96 1.94 14.69 7.76
N TRP A 97 2.29 13.87 8.74
CA TRP A 97 3.19 12.73 8.59
C TRP A 97 2.38 11.50 8.21
N LEU A 98 2.67 10.92 7.06
CA LEU A 98 1.83 9.93 6.39
C LEU A 98 2.27 8.51 6.67
N ALA A 99 1.28 7.61 6.64
CA ALA A 99 1.43 6.18 6.43
C ALA A 99 0.46 5.75 5.33
N ASP A 100 0.85 4.76 4.54
CA ASP A 100 0.18 4.29 3.35
C ASP A 100 0.21 2.77 3.31
N THR A 101 -0.93 2.12 3.04
CA THR A 101 -1.01 0.66 2.95
C THR A 101 -2.20 0.22 2.13
N ALA A 102 -2.04 -0.89 1.43
CA ALA A 102 -3.15 -1.61 0.82
C ALA A 102 -3.24 -3.05 1.32
N VAL A 103 -4.39 -3.66 1.12
CA VAL A 103 -4.63 -5.08 1.33
C VAL A 103 -5.57 -5.61 0.27
N THR A 104 -5.27 -6.79 -0.27
CA THR A 104 -6.17 -7.48 -1.18
C THR A 104 -7.01 -8.50 -0.41
N VAL A 105 -8.34 -8.38 -0.52
CA VAL A 105 -9.31 -9.35 -0.01
C VAL A 105 -9.85 -10.14 -1.20
N ASP A 106 -9.56 -11.43 -1.24
CA ASP A 106 -10.05 -12.32 -2.31
C ASP A 106 -11.43 -12.88 -1.98
N LEU A 107 -12.46 -12.41 -2.68
CA LEU A 107 -13.80 -12.97 -2.69
C LEU A 107 -14.05 -13.80 -3.97
N SER A 108 -13.11 -13.80 -4.93
CA SER A 108 -13.21 -14.47 -6.23
C SER A 108 -12.84 -15.95 -6.19
N GLY A 109 -12.12 -16.37 -5.15
CA GLY A 109 -11.58 -17.72 -5.03
C GLY A 109 -10.27 -17.93 -5.80
N ASN A 110 -9.49 -16.87 -6.04
CA ASN A 110 -8.17 -16.91 -6.66
C ASN A 110 -7.08 -16.36 -5.72
N PRO A 111 -6.85 -16.98 -4.55
CA PRO A 111 -5.97 -16.45 -3.51
C PRO A 111 -4.51 -16.36 -3.95
N GLU A 112 -4.06 -17.17 -4.90
CA GLU A 112 -2.65 -17.24 -5.33
C GLU A 112 -2.15 -15.89 -5.89
N LEU A 113 -3.04 -15.10 -6.51
CA LEU A 113 -2.68 -13.77 -7.03
C LEU A 113 -2.43 -12.77 -5.89
N ALA A 114 -3.28 -12.76 -4.87
CA ALA A 114 -3.09 -11.93 -3.69
C ALA A 114 -1.85 -12.38 -2.89
N GLU A 115 -1.66 -13.69 -2.72
CA GLU A 115 -0.49 -14.28 -2.06
C GLU A 115 0.82 -13.89 -2.76
N ALA A 116 0.82 -13.78 -4.09
CA ALA A 116 2.01 -13.36 -4.85
C ALA A 116 2.43 -11.92 -4.51
N SER A 117 1.47 -11.00 -4.39
CA SER A 117 1.75 -9.61 -3.99
C SER A 117 2.21 -9.51 -2.54
N GLU A 118 1.58 -10.26 -1.62
CA GLU A 118 1.97 -10.30 -0.22
C GLU A 118 3.38 -10.85 -0.03
N ALA A 119 3.69 -11.98 -0.68
CA ALA A 119 5.04 -12.56 -0.64
C ALA A 119 6.11 -11.63 -1.23
N ALA A 120 5.77 -10.89 -2.31
CA ALA A 120 6.67 -9.91 -2.90
C ALA A 120 6.91 -8.72 -1.96
N LEU A 121 5.90 -8.27 -1.22
CA LEU A 121 6.05 -7.25 -0.20
C LEU A 121 6.95 -7.73 0.94
N GLU A 122 6.75 -8.93 1.45
CA GLU A 122 7.61 -9.50 2.51
C GLU A 122 9.07 -9.58 2.05
N ALA A 123 9.32 -10.07 0.83
CA ALA A 123 10.66 -10.15 0.27
C ALA A 123 11.30 -8.76 0.08
N ALA A 124 10.53 -7.76 -0.34
CA ALA A 124 10.99 -6.39 -0.44
C ALA A 124 11.33 -5.79 0.95
N LEU A 125 10.51 -6.05 1.97
CA LEU A 125 10.76 -5.59 3.34
C LEU A 125 12.02 -6.23 3.94
N ASP A 126 12.33 -7.47 3.60
CA ASP A 126 13.58 -8.14 4.01
C ASP A 126 14.81 -7.57 3.29
N THR A 127 14.63 -6.88 2.18
CA THR A 127 15.70 -6.30 1.34
C THR A 127 15.95 -4.83 1.67
N VAL A 128 14.92 -4.09 2.12
CA VAL A 128 15.00 -2.64 2.32
C VAL A 128 15.90 -2.28 3.50
N GLU A 129 16.95 -1.52 3.22
CA GLU A 129 17.83 -0.91 4.22
C GLU A 129 18.50 0.34 3.64
N ALA A 130 19.07 1.19 4.49
CA ALA A 130 19.85 2.33 4.02
C ALA A 130 21.08 1.86 3.24
N GLY A 131 21.28 2.40 2.04
CA GLY A 131 22.33 2.03 1.11
C GLY A 131 21.89 1.05 0.00
N VAL A 132 20.66 0.50 0.06
CA VAL A 132 20.10 -0.33 -1.01
C VAL A 132 19.57 0.56 -2.13
N GLU A 133 19.79 0.16 -3.37
CA GLU A 133 19.19 0.82 -4.53
C GLU A 133 17.74 0.35 -4.75
N THR A 134 16.84 1.27 -5.09
CA THR A 134 15.42 0.95 -5.37
C THR A 134 15.24 -0.10 -6.47
N GLY A 135 16.21 -0.21 -7.40
CA GLY A 135 16.22 -1.23 -8.43
C GLY A 135 16.45 -2.66 -7.90
N GLU A 136 17.18 -2.81 -6.80
CA GLU A 136 17.38 -4.11 -6.14
C GLU A 136 16.08 -4.57 -5.47
N ILE A 137 15.34 -3.63 -4.85
CA ILE A 137 14.01 -3.90 -4.28
C ILE A 137 13.06 -4.34 -5.40
N GLY A 138 13.04 -3.61 -6.52
CA GLY A 138 12.23 -3.95 -7.68
C GLY A 138 12.56 -5.33 -8.29
N ALA A 139 13.83 -5.71 -8.29
CA ALA A 139 14.26 -7.02 -8.78
C ALA A 139 13.72 -8.17 -7.90
N VAL A 140 13.74 -7.99 -6.58
CA VAL A 140 13.20 -8.98 -5.64
C VAL A 140 11.68 -9.11 -5.76
N ILE A 141 10.96 -7.99 -5.96
CA ILE A 141 9.52 -7.98 -6.22
C ILE A 141 9.21 -8.77 -7.49
N GLU A 142 9.89 -8.45 -8.62
CA GLU A 142 9.70 -9.13 -9.90
C GLU A 142 9.98 -10.64 -9.79
N GLU A 143 11.12 -11.03 -9.22
CA GLU A 143 11.50 -12.45 -9.05
C GLU A 143 10.46 -13.22 -8.22
N THR A 144 9.91 -12.59 -7.18
CA THR A 144 8.94 -13.24 -6.32
C THR A 144 7.60 -13.42 -7.04
N ILE A 145 7.07 -12.39 -7.71
CA ILE A 145 5.82 -12.47 -8.48
C ILE A 145 5.94 -13.47 -9.63
N ASP A 146 7.06 -13.45 -10.37
CA ASP A 146 7.35 -14.42 -11.44
C ASP A 146 7.41 -15.85 -10.90
N GLY A 147 7.91 -16.03 -9.68
CA GLY A 147 7.96 -17.33 -8.99
C GLY A 147 6.59 -17.95 -8.73
N TYR A 148 5.56 -17.15 -8.60
CA TYR A 148 4.15 -17.57 -8.53
C TYR A 148 3.53 -17.80 -9.92
N GLY A 149 4.21 -17.41 -11.00
CA GLY A 149 3.71 -17.53 -12.38
C GLY A 149 2.84 -16.37 -12.84
N PHE A 150 2.91 -15.25 -12.14
CA PHE A 150 2.23 -14.00 -12.48
C PHE A 150 3.22 -12.95 -13.01
N ASN A 151 2.72 -11.79 -13.41
CA ASN A 151 3.53 -10.69 -13.87
C ASN A 151 3.42 -9.50 -12.91
N PRO A 152 4.50 -8.72 -12.67
CA PRO A 152 4.39 -7.47 -11.94
C PRO A 152 3.73 -6.38 -12.79
N VAL A 153 2.89 -5.55 -12.19
CA VAL A 153 2.35 -4.34 -12.84
C VAL A 153 3.44 -3.27 -12.83
N VAL A 154 4.02 -2.99 -13.99
CA VAL A 154 5.25 -2.18 -14.10
C VAL A 154 5.03 -0.66 -14.20
N ASN A 155 3.81 -0.23 -14.41
CA ASN A 155 3.44 1.19 -14.51
C ASN A 155 2.91 1.77 -13.18
N LEU A 156 2.75 0.94 -12.16
CA LEU A 156 2.53 1.34 -10.78
C LEU A 156 3.82 1.10 -9.99
N THR A 157 4.13 2.00 -9.08
CA THR A 157 5.36 1.96 -8.28
C THR A 157 5.09 2.42 -6.88
N GLY A 158 5.78 1.88 -5.91
CA GLY A 158 5.93 2.52 -4.62
C GLY A 158 6.64 3.87 -4.73
N HIS A 159 6.65 4.64 -3.67
CA HIS A 159 7.12 6.03 -3.68
C HIS A 159 7.59 6.49 -2.29
N GLY A 160 8.31 7.60 -2.25
CA GLY A 160 8.62 8.29 -0.99
C GLY A 160 7.38 8.97 -0.42
N LEU A 161 7.38 9.14 0.91
CA LEU A 161 6.39 9.90 1.66
C LEU A 161 7.06 11.09 2.34
N GLY A 162 6.45 12.28 2.23
CA GLY A 162 6.94 13.50 2.85
C GLY A 162 5.90 14.18 3.71
N HIS A 163 6.30 15.22 4.46
CA HIS A 163 5.35 15.99 5.27
C HIS A 163 4.32 16.70 4.36
N TRP A 164 3.05 16.31 4.46
CA TRP A 164 1.95 16.73 3.58
C TRP A 164 2.15 16.39 2.10
N GLN A 165 2.95 15.37 1.79
CA GLN A 165 3.23 14.95 0.43
C GLN A 165 3.09 13.43 0.31
N GLN A 166 2.04 13.00 -0.37
CA GLN A 166 1.75 11.57 -0.60
C GLN A 166 2.79 10.91 -1.52
N HIS A 167 3.19 11.59 -2.58
CA HIS A 167 4.13 11.05 -3.56
C HIS A 167 5.38 11.95 -3.64
N THR A 168 6.51 11.43 -3.19
CA THR A 168 7.82 12.05 -3.34
C THR A 168 8.82 11.06 -3.94
N PRO A 169 9.94 11.51 -4.49
CA PRO A 169 11.05 10.60 -4.76
C PRO A 169 11.56 9.96 -3.46
N PRO A 170 12.16 8.76 -3.55
CA PRO A 170 12.35 7.96 -4.75
C PRO A 170 11.13 7.11 -5.12
N ASN A 171 11.00 6.71 -6.40
CA ASN A 171 10.06 5.66 -6.79
C ASN A 171 10.67 4.30 -6.50
N ILE A 172 9.84 3.37 -6.01
CA ILE A 172 10.19 1.97 -5.79
C ILE A 172 9.56 1.14 -6.92
N PRO A 173 10.32 0.70 -7.93
CA PRO A 173 9.76 -0.02 -9.06
C PRO A 173 9.30 -1.44 -8.65
N ASN A 174 8.33 -2.00 -9.41
CA ASN A 174 7.89 -3.39 -9.25
C ASN A 174 8.65 -4.36 -10.16
N ARG A 175 9.77 -3.94 -10.72
CA ARG A 175 10.66 -4.76 -11.55
C ARG A 175 12.11 -4.32 -11.44
N ALA A 176 13.02 -5.17 -11.89
CA ALA A 176 14.43 -4.81 -12.06
C ALA A 176 14.58 -3.60 -12.98
N VAL A 177 15.44 -2.66 -12.60
CA VAL A 177 15.84 -1.51 -13.41
C VAL A 177 17.35 -1.34 -13.38
N ASP A 178 17.92 -0.85 -14.47
CA ASP A 178 19.39 -0.71 -14.61
C ASP A 178 19.99 0.37 -13.69
N GLN A 179 19.18 1.31 -13.23
CA GLN A 179 19.58 2.42 -12.37
C GLN A 179 18.52 2.65 -11.30
N GLY A 180 18.91 2.37 -10.07
CA GLY A 180 18.13 2.69 -8.88
C GLY A 180 18.57 4.02 -8.24
N ILE A 181 17.85 4.42 -7.23
CA ILE A 181 18.22 5.49 -6.30
C ILE A 181 18.57 4.81 -4.98
N GLU A 182 19.74 5.11 -4.42
CA GLU A 182 20.15 4.60 -3.12
C GLU A 182 19.26 5.21 -2.02
N LEU A 183 18.67 4.36 -1.19
CA LEU A 183 17.88 4.79 -0.04
C LEU A 183 18.79 5.31 1.07
N GLU A 184 18.40 6.44 1.63
CA GLU A 184 19.10 7.04 2.76
C GLU A 184 18.41 6.68 4.09
N ALA A 185 19.18 6.65 5.18
CA ALA A 185 18.59 6.46 6.50
C ALA A 185 17.70 7.67 6.85
N GLY A 186 16.44 7.41 7.17
CA GLY A 186 15.42 8.43 7.42
C GLY A 186 14.42 8.59 6.29
N ASP A 187 14.67 7.98 5.12
CA ASP A 187 13.66 7.92 4.07
C ASP A 187 12.43 7.14 4.57
N VAL A 188 11.26 7.66 4.27
CA VAL A 188 9.97 6.98 4.48
C VAL A 188 9.41 6.67 3.10
N VAL A 189 9.14 5.41 2.85
CA VAL A 189 8.70 4.93 1.53
C VAL A 189 7.49 4.00 1.66
N ALA A 190 6.59 4.06 0.69
CA ALA A 190 5.59 3.04 0.42
C ALA A 190 6.18 2.02 -0.57
N ILE A 191 6.00 0.74 -0.27
CA ILE A 191 6.41 -0.36 -1.15
C ILE A 191 5.14 -1.10 -1.56
N GLU A 192 4.84 -1.10 -2.86
CA GLU A 192 3.54 -1.48 -3.39
C GLU A 192 3.68 -2.51 -4.53
N PRO A 193 3.90 -3.79 -4.21
CA PRO A 193 3.89 -4.83 -5.22
C PRO A 193 2.48 -5.07 -5.76
N PHE A 194 2.32 -4.99 -7.08
CA PHE A 194 1.09 -5.34 -7.78
C PHE A 194 1.36 -6.53 -8.70
N ALA A 195 0.62 -7.62 -8.50
CA ALA A 195 0.66 -8.80 -9.37
C ALA A 195 -0.55 -8.85 -10.29
N THR A 196 -0.37 -9.38 -11.50
CA THR A 196 -1.43 -9.59 -12.48
C THR A 196 -1.24 -10.89 -13.22
N ASP A 197 -2.36 -11.54 -13.61
CA ASP A 197 -2.39 -12.67 -14.54
C ASP A 197 -2.42 -12.22 -16.02
N GLY A 198 -2.55 -10.91 -16.24
CA GLY A 198 -2.45 -10.27 -17.55
C GLY A 198 -0.99 -10.10 -18.01
N GLY A 199 -0.81 -9.78 -19.29
CA GLY A 199 0.49 -9.59 -19.93
C GLY A 199 0.68 -8.21 -20.56
#